data_23ca1c885a7888dc51ca5b6004258472
#
_entry.id   23ca1c885a7888dc51ca5b6004258472
#
_cell.length_a   1.000
_cell.length_b   1.000
_cell.length_c   1.000
_cell.angle_alpha   90.00
_cell.angle_beta   90.00
_cell.angle_gamma   90.00
#
_symmetry.space_group_name_H-M   'P 1'
#
loop_
_entity.id
_entity.type
_entity.pdbx_description
1 polymer ?
#
loop_
_entity_poly.entity_id
_entity_poly.type
_entity_poly.pdbx_seq_one_letter_code
_entity_poly.pdbx_strand_id
1 'polypeptide(L)'
;MAMLAYQVSKSIEINKSQSEIIDYLKDFKNWPEWSPWIILEPSCELTYSDNQGHVGAGYQWNGQRIGTGAVVLESTQEHRLDMELHFFRPIKSHGKVTLIVTPSQDGCTVEWQMQSRVPWYLFFLKTMFKSMVGMDYDRGLKMLKSQLETGQILSQLSEIGTRHQDLIHYVGLQGSGTIPELGPIMKKQTQRLYELMQKESLPVSGELFCYYLSMDMKLGHFEFVTCLPVSEMVEVPNGFVFGTIPACETFVIEHKGDYQFLGNAWSLGMNLTRQNGIKVKSKPLGIERYLNNPNETPKAGLRTEVILFKK
;
A
#
# COMPACT_ATOMS: atom_id res chain seq x y z
N MET A 1 -12.62 6.89 -31.40
CA MET A 1 -11.76 5.72 -31.11
C MET A 1 -12.49 4.85 -30.09
N ALA A 2 -12.58 3.53 -30.28
CA ALA A 2 -13.29 2.66 -29.36
C ALA A 2 -12.59 2.63 -27.99
N MET A 3 -13.37 2.73 -26.91
CA MET A 3 -12.89 2.76 -25.52
C MET A 3 -13.49 1.58 -24.76
N LEU A 4 -12.69 0.89 -23.96
CA LEU A 4 -13.12 -0.20 -23.11
C LEU A 4 -13.31 0.30 -21.67
N ALA A 5 -14.52 0.16 -21.15
CA ALA A 5 -14.82 0.50 -19.78
C ALA A 5 -14.21 -0.50 -18.79
N TYR A 6 -13.78 0.00 -17.63
CA TYR A 6 -13.43 -0.82 -16.47
C TYR A 6 -13.95 -0.18 -15.19
N GLN A 7 -14.17 -1.00 -14.20
CA GLN A 7 -14.62 -0.60 -12.89
C GLN A 7 -13.71 -1.22 -11.83
N VAL A 8 -13.42 -0.45 -10.81
CA VAL A 8 -12.75 -0.87 -9.57
C VAL A 8 -13.69 -0.56 -8.42
N SER A 9 -13.81 -1.46 -7.48
CA SER A 9 -14.55 -1.24 -6.24
C SER A 9 -13.81 -1.89 -5.08
N LYS A 10 -13.74 -1.19 -3.95
CA LYS A 10 -13.21 -1.65 -2.68
C LYS A 10 -14.08 -1.13 -1.56
N SER A 11 -14.17 -1.88 -0.47
CA SER A 11 -15.00 -1.50 0.69
C SER A 11 -14.29 -1.79 2.00
N ILE A 12 -14.69 -1.04 3.04
CA ILE A 12 -14.23 -1.24 4.41
C ILE A 12 -15.37 -0.89 5.38
N GLU A 13 -15.39 -1.55 6.53
CA GLU A 13 -16.28 -1.18 7.64
C GLU A 13 -15.62 -0.13 8.54
N ILE A 14 -16.37 0.92 8.88
CA ILE A 14 -15.96 2.04 9.73
C ILE A 14 -16.99 2.20 10.83
N ASN A 15 -16.54 2.21 12.08
CA ASN A 15 -17.39 2.38 13.26
C ASN A 15 -17.72 3.86 13.50
N LYS A 16 -18.52 4.42 12.60
CA LYS A 16 -19.03 5.78 12.61
C LYS A 16 -20.41 5.81 11.98
N SER A 17 -21.18 6.84 12.32
CA SER A 17 -22.49 7.07 11.69
C SER A 17 -22.35 7.48 10.22
N GLN A 18 -23.36 7.20 9.43
CA GLN A 18 -23.42 7.55 8.02
C GLN A 18 -23.23 9.07 7.79
N SER A 19 -23.87 9.89 8.60
CA SER A 19 -23.76 11.34 8.50
C SER A 19 -22.35 11.84 8.79
N GLU A 20 -21.69 11.34 9.84
CA GLU A 20 -20.30 11.71 10.16
C GLU A 20 -19.35 11.38 8.98
N ILE A 21 -19.51 10.19 8.37
CA ILE A 21 -18.68 9.77 7.25
C ILE A 21 -18.95 10.63 6.01
N ILE A 22 -20.21 10.85 5.65
CA ILE A 22 -20.58 11.68 4.49
C ILE A 22 -20.13 13.13 4.68
N ASP A 23 -20.32 13.70 5.86
CA ASP A 23 -19.93 15.08 6.17
C ASP A 23 -18.41 15.25 6.09
N TYR A 24 -17.64 14.26 6.53
CA TYR A 24 -16.19 14.26 6.41
C TYR A 24 -15.74 14.13 4.94
N LEU A 25 -16.33 13.23 4.17
CA LEU A 25 -15.94 12.93 2.80
C LEU A 25 -16.30 14.04 1.79
N LYS A 26 -17.39 14.79 2.01
CA LYS A 26 -17.81 15.86 1.09
C LYS A 26 -16.97 17.15 1.21
N ASP A 27 -16.22 17.33 2.31
CA ASP A 27 -15.23 18.40 2.44
C ASP A 27 -13.86 17.90 1.96
N PHE A 28 -13.46 18.33 0.78
CA PHE A 28 -12.20 17.91 0.18
C PHE A 28 -10.96 18.40 0.94
N LYS A 29 -11.08 19.35 1.87
CA LYS A 29 -9.98 19.76 2.75
C LYS A 29 -9.54 18.63 3.69
N ASN A 30 -10.40 17.63 3.94
CA ASN A 30 -10.09 16.45 4.74
C ASN A 30 -9.34 15.36 3.94
N TRP A 31 -9.38 15.39 2.59
CA TRP A 31 -8.82 14.35 1.75
C TRP A 31 -7.30 14.18 1.86
N PRO A 32 -6.49 15.24 2.02
CA PRO A 32 -5.05 15.09 2.21
C PRO A 32 -4.66 14.21 3.39
N GLU A 33 -5.50 14.16 4.43
CA GLU A 33 -5.23 13.37 5.62
C GLU A 33 -5.19 11.86 5.33
N TRP A 34 -6.01 11.36 4.40
CA TRP A 34 -6.16 9.93 4.12
C TRP A 34 -5.93 9.52 2.66
N SER A 35 -5.64 10.46 1.78
CA SER A 35 -5.42 10.16 0.37
C SER A 35 -4.20 9.25 0.15
N PRO A 36 -4.37 8.10 -0.53
CA PRO A 36 -3.27 7.18 -0.80
C PRO A 36 -2.23 7.75 -1.78
N TRP A 37 -2.52 8.84 -2.43
CA TRP A 37 -1.60 9.53 -3.34
C TRP A 37 -0.92 10.71 -2.67
N ILE A 38 -1.65 11.56 -1.95
CA ILE A 38 -1.09 12.76 -1.30
C ILE A 38 -0.06 12.37 -0.22
N ILE A 39 -0.27 11.27 0.50
CA ILE A 39 0.72 10.75 1.47
C ILE A 39 2.08 10.44 0.82
N LEU A 40 2.11 10.16 -0.48
CA LEU A 40 3.36 9.89 -1.22
C LEU A 40 4.08 11.18 -1.64
N GLU A 41 3.39 12.31 -1.66
CA GLU A 41 3.92 13.62 -2.02
C GLU A 41 3.25 14.72 -1.20
N PRO A 42 3.57 14.83 0.11
CA PRO A 42 2.95 15.82 1.00
C PRO A 42 3.18 17.28 0.58
N SER A 43 4.19 17.52 -0.27
CA SER A 43 4.49 18.84 -0.86
C SER A 43 3.67 19.18 -2.10
N CYS A 44 2.74 18.31 -2.51
CA CYS A 44 1.85 18.55 -3.65
C CYS A 44 0.99 19.80 -3.40
N GLU A 45 0.98 20.70 -4.37
CA GLU A 45 0.13 21.89 -4.30
C GLU A 45 -1.35 21.52 -4.48
N LEU A 46 -2.19 21.96 -3.56
CA LEU A 46 -3.64 21.73 -3.56
C LEU A 46 -4.36 23.05 -3.63
N THR A 47 -5.26 23.19 -4.60
CA THR A 47 -6.15 24.37 -4.75
C THR A 47 -7.58 23.91 -4.62
N TYR A 48 -8.30 24.49 -3.67
CA TYR A 48 -9.69 24.14 -3.34
C TYR A 48 -10.67 25.17 -3.88
N SER A 49 -11.87 24.70 -4.25
CA SER A 49 -13.01 25.62 -4.49
C SER A 49 -13.53 26.21 -3.18
N ASP A 50 -14.21 27.36 -3.26
CA ASP A 50 -14.72 28.06 -2.07
C ASP A 50 -15.93 27.36 -1.43
N ASN A 51 -16.69 26.56 -2.21
CA ASN A 51 -17.96 25.95 -1.82
C ASN A 51 -17.81 24.53 -1.25
N GLN A 52 -16.78 24.27 -0.43
CA GLN A 52 -16.56 22.92 0.15
C GLN A 52 -17.83 22.37 0.84
N GLY A 53 -18.04 21.07 0.71
CA GLY A 53 -19.22 20.37 1.26
C GLY A 53 -20.49 20.45 0.40
N HIS A 54 -20.48 21.16 -0.73
CA HIS A 54 -21.62 21.33 -1.62
C HIS A 54 -21.34 20.84 -3.04
N VAL A 55 -22.37 20.57 -3.81
CA VAL A 55 -22.24 20.23 -5.25
C VAL A 55 -21.45 21.33 -5.96
N GLY A 56 -20.51 20.91 -6.80
CA GLY A 56 -19.52 21.79 -7.45
C GLY A 56 -18.26 22.03 -6.60
N ALA A 57 -18.21 21.58 -5.34
CA ALA A 57 -16.99 21.56 -4.56
C ALA A 57 -15.94 20.65 -5.20
N GLY A 58 -14.67 20.97 -5.00
CA GLY A 58 -13.60 20.16 -5.51
C GLY A 58 -12.22 20.66 -5.12
N TYR A 59 -11.21 19.97 -5.57
CA TYR A 59 -9.83 20.45 -5.52
C TYR A 59 -9.05 20.03 -6.75
N GLN A 60 -8.00 20.79 -7.02
CA GLN A 60 -6.98 20.46 -8.02
C GLN A 60 -5.69 20.15 -7.30
N TRP A 61 -4.93 19.21 -7.84
CA TRP A 61 -3.60 18.88 -7.36
C TRP A 61 -2.56 19.08 -8.46
N ASN A 62 -1.38 19.57 -8.06
CA ASN A 62 -0.24 19.80 -8.93
C ASN A 62 1.02 19.21 -8.29
N GLY A 63 1.24 17.92 -8.50
CA GLY A 63 2.38 17.17 -8.00
C GLY A 63 3.37 16.81 -9.11
N GLN A 64 4.62 16.62 -8.71
CA GLN A 64 5.67 16.13 -9.61
C GLN A 64 5.58 14.60 -9.77
N ARG A 65 5.28 13.91 -8.68
CA ARG A 65 5.21 12.45 -8.58
C ARG A 65 3.83 11.91 -8.87
N ILE A 66 2.82 12.47 -8.23
CA ILE A 66 1.42 12.03 -8.38
C ILE A 66 0.72 12.65 -9.60
N GLY A 67 1.44 13.51 -10.35
CA GLY A 67 0.90 14.16 -11.53
C GLY A 67 -0.03 15.33 -11.21
N THR A 68 -0.88 15.71 -12.19
CA THR A 68 -1.82 16.81 -12.03
C THR A 68 -3.23 16.37 -12.40
N GLY A 69 -4.22 16.91 -11.69
CA GLY A 69 -5.61 16.62 -11.96
C GLY A 69 -6.56 17.43 -11.10
N ALA A 70 -7.84 17.07 -11.19
CA ALA A 70 -8.91 17.66 -10.43
C ALA A 70 -9.99 16.63 -10.08
N VAL A 71 -10.64 16.83 -8.96
CA VAL A 71 -11.86 16.11 -8.59
C VAL A 71 -12.95 17.14 -8.25
N VAL A 72 -14.18 16.87 -8.70
CA VAL A 72 -15.34 17.73 -8.48
C VAL A 72 -16.52 16.88 -8.04
N LEU A 73 -17.22 17.32 -6.99
CA LEU A 73 -18.46 16.70 -6.50
C LEU A 73 -19.61 17.07 -7.42
N GLU A 74 -20.15 16.09 -8.14
CA GLU A 74 -21.26 16.27 -9.09
C GLU A 74 -22.63 16.15 -8.40
N SER A 75 -22.75 15.20 -7.46
CA SER A 75 -23.99 15.01 -6.70
C SER A 75 -23.70 14.47 -5.31
N THR A 76 -24.58 14.81 -4.38
CA THR A 76 -24.56 14.29 -3.01
C THR A 76 -25.97 13.84 -2.63
N GLN A 77 -26.05 12.68 -2.02
CA GLN A 77 -27.26 12.11 -1.42
C GLN A 77 -26.91 11.69 0.02
N GLU A 78 -27.91 11.34 0.82
CA GLU A 78 -27.72 10.95 2.22
C GLU A 78 -26.65 9.85 2.40
N HIS A 79 -26.51 8.93 1.43
CA HIS A 79 -25.63 7.78 1.51
C HIS A 79 -24.62 7.70 0.37
N ARG A 80 -24.53 8.73 -0.51
CA ARG A 80 -23.75 8.63 -1.74
C ARG A 80 -23.17 9.96 -2.19
N LEU A 81 -21.91 9.93 -2.61
CA LEU A 81 -21.21 11.03 -3.25
C LEU A 81 -20.75 10.57 -4.65
N ASP A 82 -21.15 11.28 -5.70
CA ASP A 82 -20.69 11.09 -7.06
C ASP A 82 -19.77 12.23 -7.47
N MET A 83 -18.61 11.88 -8.02
CA MET A 83 -17.55 12.84 -8.35
C MET A 83 -17.03 12.59 -9.77
N GLU A 84 -16.64 13.65 -10.44
CA GLU A 84 -15.83 13.59 -11.65
C GLU A 84 -14.35 13.74 -11.31
N LEU A 85 -13.53 12.85 -11.90
CA LEU A 85 -12.09 12.80 -11.71
C LEU A 85 -11.41 13.06 -13.05
N HIS A 86 -10.57 14.08 -13.10
CA HIS A 86 -9.80 14.46 -14.29
C HIS A 86 -8.31 14.36 -14.01
N PHE A 87 -7.60 13.62 -14.84
CA PHE A 87 -6.14 13.62 -14.87
C PHE A 87 -5.67 14.47 -16.03
N PHE A 88 -4.73 15.37 -15.79
CA PHE A 88 -4.13 16.25 -16.81
C PHE A 88 -2.72 15.80 -17.20
N ARG A 89 -1.95 15.28 -16.24
CA ARG A 89 -0.61 14.70 -16.41
C ARG A 89 -0.45 13.44 -15.53
N PRO A 90 0.33 12.43 -15.95
CA PRO A 90 1.12 12.35 -17.19
C PRO A 90 0.27 12.06 -18.45
N ILE A 91 -0.91 11.47 -18.29
CA ILE A 91 -1.82 11.09 -19.39
C ILE A 91 -3.18 11.69 -19.11
N LYS A 92 -3.73 12.44 -20.09
CA LYS A 92 -5.09 12.97 -19.97
C LYS A 92 -6.09 11.83 -19.96
N SER A 93 -6.87 11.78 -18.89
CA SER A 93 -7.98 10.83 -18.75
C SER A 93 -9.04 11.39 -17.80
N HIS A 94 -10.22 10.78 -17.83
CA HIS A 94 -11.31 11.11 -16.92
C HIS A 94 -11.96 9.83 -16.41
N GLY A 95 -12.59 9.94 -15.26
CA GLY A 95 -13.33 8.84 -14.64
C GLY A 95 -14.42 9.37 -13.74
N LYS A 96 -15.37 8.50 -13.41
CA LYS A 96 -16.36 8.75 -12.37
C LYS A 96 -15.94 8.02 -11.11
N VAL A 97 -15.99 8.71 -10.00
CA VAL A 97 -15.73 8.17 -8.67
C VAL A 97 -17.01 8.24 -7.86
N THR A 98 -17.34 7.17 -7.18
CA THR A 98 -18.51 7.11 -6.30
C THR A 98 -18.07 6.59 -4.93
N LEU A 99 -18.50 7.25 -3.88
CA LEU A 99 -18.41 6.76 -2.51
C LEU A 99 -19.85 6.47 -2.03
N ILE A 100 -20.06 5.23 -1.56
CA ILE A 100 -21.34 4.76 -1.02
C ILE A 100 -21.12 4.39 0.43
N VAL A 101 -21.97 4.92 1.31
CA VAL A 101 -21.92 4.68 2.76
C VAL A 101 -23.21 4.00 3.18
N THR A 102 -23.12 2.71 3.50
CA THR A 102 -24.29 1.87 3.84
C THR A 102 -24.22 1.49 5.32
N PRO A 103 -25.28 1.67 6.12
CA PRO A 103 -25.30 1.22 7.51
C PRO A 103 -24.99 -0.29 7.61
N SER A 104 -24.20 -0.67 8.62
CA SER A 104 -23.88 -2.05 9.00
C SER A 104 -24.15 -2.27 10.48
N GLN A 105 -23.83 -3.45 11.01
CA GLN A 105 -24.14 -3.80 12.40
C GLN A 105 -23.44 -2.88 13.42
N ASP A 106 -22.15 -2.54 13.17
CA ASP A 106 -21.31 -1.79 14.10
C ASP A 106 -20.84 -0.44 13.53
N GLY A 107 -21.60 0.14 12.56
CA GLY A 107 -21.24 1.41 11.93
C GLY A 107 -21.72 1.46 10.49
N CYS A 108 -20.79 1.70 9.54
CA CYS A 108 -21.12 1.74 8.12
C CYS A 108 -20.06 1.03 7.28
N THR A 109 -20.50 0.43 6.19
CA THR A 109 -19.64 0.01 5.09
C THR A 109 -19.43 1.18 4.13
N VAL A 110 -18.19 1.60 3.93
CA VAL A 110 -17.81 2.58 2.93
C VAL A 110 -17.28 1.86 1.70
N GLU A 111 -17.94 2.03 0.57
CA GLU A 111 -17.52 1.48 -0.72
C GLU A 111 -17.00 2.61 -1.61
N TRP A 112 -15.77 2.45 -2.11
CA TRP A 112 -15.12 3.36 -3.05
C TRP A 112 -15.06 2.74 -4.43
N GLN A 113 -15.78 3.34 -5.37
CA GLN A 113 -15.87 2.87 -6.75
C GLN A 113 -15.22 3.86 -7.70
N MET A 114 -14.61 3.34 -8.77
CA MET A 114 -14.18 4.14 -9.92
C MET A 114 -14.61 3.45 -11.21
N GLN A 115 -15.16 4.23 -12.11
CA GLN A 115 -15.43 3.85 -13.50
C GLN A 115 -14.57 4.71 -14.42
N SER A 116 -13.81 4.07 -15.28
CA SER A 116 -12.97 4.76 -16.26
C SER A 116 -12.89 3.96 -17.56
N ARG A 117 -12.17 4.48 -18.54
CA ARG A 117 -12.05 3.85 -19.85
C ARG A 117 -10.61 3.85 -20.32
N VAL A 118 -10.22 2.79 -21.01
CA VAL A 118 -8.92 2.69 -21.69
C VAL A 118 -9.14 2.52 -23.19
N PRO A 119 -8.26 3.05 -24.05
CA PRO A 119 -8.29 2.75 -25.48
C PRO A 119 -8.30 1.24 -25.73
N TRP A 120 -9.07 0.78 -26.72
CA TRP A 120 -9.26 -0.65 -26.99
C TRP A 120 -7.94 -1.40 -27.22
N TYR A 121 -6.95 -0.77 -27.84
CA TYR A 121 -5.62 -1.37 -28.09
C TYR A 121 -4.76 -1.54 -26.82
N LEU A 122 -5.19 -0.96 -25.68
CA LEU A 122 -4.56 -1.14 -24.37
C LEU A 122 -5.35 -2.14 -23.49
N PHE A 123 -6.19 -2.99 -24.10
CA PHE A 123 -7.04 -3.95 -23.36
C PHE A 123 -6.25 -4.84 -22.40
N PHE A 124 -5.02 -5.20 -22.75
CA PHE A 124 -4.13 -6.03 -21.95
C PHE A 124 -3.64 -5.32 -20.67
N LEU A 125 -3.64 -3.99 -20.62
CA LEU A 125 -3.30 -3.20 -19.44
C LEU A 125 -4.48 -3.01 -18.48
N LYS A 126 -5.71 -3.33 -18.91
CA LYS A 126 -6.93 -3.13 -18.12
C LYS A 126 -6.85 -3.83 -16.77
N THR A 127 -6.38 -5.08 -16.71
CA THR A 127 -6.24 -5.84 -15.47
C THR A 127 -5.18 -5.21 -14.55
N MET A 128 -4.06 -4.78 -15.13
CA MET A 128 -3.01 -4.09 -14.38
C MET A 128 -3.54 -2.79 -13.75
N PHE A 129 -4.24 -1.94 -14.50
CA PHE A 129 -4.84 -0.71 -13.97
C PHE A 129 -5.85 -1.00 -12.86
N LYS A 130 -6.71 -2.02 -13.04
CA LYS A 130 -7.66 -2.43 -12.00
C LYS A 130 -6.95 -2.83 -10.71
N SER A 131 -5.88 -3.62 -10.80
CA SER A 131 -5.11 -4.06 -9.62
C SER A 131 -4.41 -2.88 -8.95
N MET A 132 -3.76 -2.01 -9.71
CA MET A 132 -3.06 -0.84 -9.15
C MET A 132 -4.02 0.10 -8.42
N VAL A 133 -5.11 0.49 -9.07
CA VAL A 133 -6.13 1.36 -8.44
C VAL A 133 -6.78 0.65 -7.24
N GLY A 134 -7.03 -0.67 -7.36
CA GLY A 134 -7.57 -1.45 -6.25
C GLY A 134 -6.68 -1.46 -5.01
N MET A 135 -5.36 -1.61 -5.19
CA MET A 135 -4.39 -1.50 -4.08
C MET A 135 -4.34 -0.11 -3.48
N ASP A 136 -4.43 0.95 -4.30
CA ASP A 136 -4.50 2.32 -3.83
C ASP A 136 -5.78 2.55 -3.01
N TYR A 137 -6.91 2.05 -3.48
CA TYR A 137 -8.18 2.15 -2.76
C TYR A 137 -8.16 1.40 -1.43
N ASP A 138 -7.59 0.19 -1.39
CA ASP A 138 -7.41 -0.57 -0.14
C ASP A 138 -6.56 0.21 0.88
N ARG A 139 -5.47 0.87 0.42
CA ARG A 139 -4.64 1.72 1.28
C ARG A 139 -5.41 2.95 1.77
N GLY A 140 -6.09 3.65 0.86
CA GLY A 140 -6.86 4.85 1.17
C GLY A 140 -8.00 4.56 2.15
N LEU A 141 -8.76 3.50 1.94
CA LEU A 141 -9.85 3.09 2.84
C LEU A 141 -9.34 2.72 4.24
N LYS A 142 -8.20 2.04 4.35
CA LYS A 142 -7.56 1.77 5.66
C LYS A 142 -7.15 3.06 6.37
N MET A 143 -6.61 4.03 5.64
CA MET A 143 -6.25 5.33 6.19
C MET A 143 -7.50 6.14 6.58
N LEU A 144 -8.54 6.14 5.75
CA LEU A 144 -9.83 6.77 6.06
C LEU A 144 -10.44 6.20 7.34
N LYS A 145 -10.47 4.86 7.46
CA LYS A 145 -10.94 4.19 8.69
C LYS A 145 -10.15 4.63 9.91
N SER A 146 -8.84 4.59 9.82
CA SER A 146 -7.97 5.00 10.94
C SER A 146 -8.19 6.45 11.32
N GLN A 147 -8.30 7.34 10.33
CA GLN A 147 -8.55 8.78 10.56
C GLN A 147 -9.88 9.01 11.24
N LEU A 148 -10.96 8.41 10.73
CA LEU A 148 -12.31 8.61 11.30
C LEU A 148 -12.47 7.98 12.69
N GLU A 149 -11.87 6.82 12.94
CA GLU A 149 -12.03 6.10 14.21
C GLU A 149 -11.06 6.59 15.29
N THR A 150 -9.85 7.03 14.92
CA THR A 150 -8.78 7.33 15.89
C THR A 150 -8.21 8.75 15.79
N GLY A 151 -8.57 9.50 14.74
CA GLY A 151 -8.03 10.83 14.47
C GLY A 151 -6.57 10.85 14.01
N GLN A 152 -5.98 9.69 13.67
CA GLN A 152 -4.59 9.61 13.25
C GLN A 152 -4.31 8.44 12.32
N ILE A 153 -3.27 8.58 11.49
CA ILE A 153 -2.76 7.53 10.61
C ILE A 153 -1.31 7.26 11.02
N LEU A 154 -1.08 6.08 11.60
CA LEU A 154 0.26 5.66 12.04
C LEU A 154 1.10 5.20 10.85
N SER A 155 1.49 6.13 9.98
CA SER A 155 2.29 5.87 8.79
C SER A 155 3.15 7.09 8.47
N GLN A 156 4.43 7.02 8.79
CA GLN A 156 5.45 8.00 8.42
C GLN A 156 6.42 7.35 7.45
N LEU A 157 6.76 8.05 6.37
CA LEU A 157 7.60 7.55 5.29
C LEU A 157 8.89 8.37 5.22
N SER A 158 10.03 7.70 5.10
CA SER A 158 11.33 8.32 4.92
C SER A 158 12.09 7.66 3.78
N GLU A 159 12.55 8.45 2.82
CA GLU A 159 13.45 7.99 1.78
C GLU A 159 14.86 7.83 2.35
N ILE A 160 15.36 6.60 2.41
CA ILE A 160 16.76 6.31 2.74
C ILE A 160 17.62 6.37 1.48
N GLY A 161 17.04 6.03 0.32
CA GLY A 161 17.69 6.08 -0.98
C GLY A 161 18.46 4.80 -1.33
N THR A 162 19.46 4.95 -2.21
CA THR A 162 20.30 3.82 -2.65
C THR A 162 21.25 3.37 -1.55
N ARG A 163 21.29 2.05 -1.31
CA ARG A 163 22.18 1.43 -0.32
C ARG A 163 22.68 0.09 -0.84
N HIS A 164 23.97 -0.22 -0.59
CA HIS A 164 24.49 -1.57 -0.80
C HIS A 164 23.92 -2.52 0.24
N GLN A 165 23.46 -3.69 -0.21
CA GLN A 165 23.04 -4.80 0.64
C GLN A 165 24.07 -5.91 0.49
N ASP A 166 24.70 -6.28 1.60
CA ASP A 166 25.59 -7.44 1.65
C ASP A 166 24.84 -8.75 1.44
N LEU A 167 25.56 -9.81 1.16
CA LEU A 167 25.03 -11.17 1.07
C LEU A 167 24.31 -11.54 2.37
N ILE A 168 23.09 -12.07 2.26
CA ILE A 168 22.31 -12.55 3.39
C ILE A 168 22.09 -14.05 3.25
N HIS A 169 22.55 -14.83 4.22
CA HIS A 169 22.07 -16.19 4.42
C HIS A 169 20.83 -16.15 5.31
N TYR A 170 19.86 -17.01 5.06
CA TYR A 170 18.65 -17.06 5.87
C TYR A 170 18.09 -18.46 6.02
N VAL A 171 17.45 -18.69 7.15
CA VAL A 171 16.51 -19.80 7.37
C VAL A 171 15.11 -19.25 7.26
N GLY A 172 14.23 -19.94 6.55
CA GLY A 172 12.90 -19.39 6.28
C GLY A 172 11.80 -20.43 6.12
N LEU A 173 10.58 -19.91 6.05
CA LEU A 173 9.35 -20.64 5.75
C LEU A 173 8.67 -20.01 4.54
N GLN A 174 8.47 -20.82 3.50
CA GLN A 174 7.73 -20.38 2.32
C GLN A 174 6.25 -20.18 2.66
N GLY A 175 5.67 -19.14 2.08
CA GLY A 175 4.27 -18.79 2.22
C GLY A 175 3.70 -18.21 0.94
N SER A 176 2.39 -18.25 0.84
CA SER A 176 1.67 -17.59 -0.24
C SER A 176 0.28 -17.16 0.24
N GLY A 177 -0.22 -16.06 -0.30
CA GLY A 177 -1.53 -15.55 0.07
C GLY A 177 -1.81 -14.16 -0.49
N THR A 178 -3.04 -13.71 -0.32
CA THR A 178 -3.50 -12.35 -0.63
C THR A 178 -3.14 -11.39 0.50
N ILE A 179 -3.18 -10.09 0.25
CA ILE A 179 -2.84 -9.05 1.26
C ILE A 179 -3.50 -9.29 2.62
N PRO A 180 -4.81 -9.62 2.73
CA PRO A 180 -5.43 -9.89 4.03
C PRO A 180 -4.87 -11.13 4.75
N GLU A 181 -4.37 -12.12 3.99
CA GLU A 181 -3.86 -13.40 4.53
C GLU A 181 -2.40 -13.32 4.96
N LEU A 182 -1.62 -12.36 4.42
CA LEU A 182 -0.18 -12.25 4.70
C LEU A 182 0.12 -12.15 6.19
N GLY A 183 -0.52 -11.22 6.90
CA GLY A 183 -0.26 -11.00 8.33
C GLY A 183 -0.47 -12.24 9.20
N PRO A 184 -1.62 -12.93 9.13
CA PRO A 184 -1.86 -14.19 9.85
C PRO A 184 -0.84 -15.30 9.51
N ILE A 185 -0.49 -15.46 8.22
CA ILE A 185 0.49 -16.47 7.79
C ILE A 185 1.87 -16.15 8.36
N MET A 186 2.34 -14.91 8.18
CA MET A 186 3.64 -14.45 8.67
C MET A 186 3.76 -14.59 10.19
N LYS A 187 2.72 -14.23 10.93
CA LYS A 187 2.70 -14.37 12.40
C LYS A 187 2.95 -15.82 12.83
N LYS A 188 2.25 -16.78 12.19
CA LYS A 188 2.43 -18.21 12.47
C LYS A 188 3.84 -18.70 12.06
N GLN A 189 4.34 -18.24 10.92
CA GLN A 189 5.68 -18.60 10.45
C GLN A 189 6.77 -18.03 11.34
N THR A 190 6.63 -16.78 11.78
CA THR A 190 7.55 -16.12 12.71
C THR A 190 7.66 -16.89 14.01
N GLN A 191 6.55 -17.33 14.58
CA GLN A 191 6.56 -18.13 15.80
C GLN A 191 7.36 -19.43 15.60
N ARG A 192 7.11 -20.17 14.51
CA ARG A 192 7.82 -21.40 14.18
C ARG A 192 9.33 -21.18 13.96
N LEU A 193 9.71 -20.07 13.36
CA LEU A 193 11.12 -19.70 13.17
C LEU A 193 11.81 -19.42 14.51
N TYR A 194 11.16 -18.73 15.44
CA TYR A 194 11.71 -18.52 16.77
C TYR A 194 11.80 -19.82 17.59
N GLU A 195 10.83 -20.73 17.48
CA GLU A 195 10.90 -22.07 18.08
C GLU A 195 12.10 -22.87 17.53
N LEU A 196 12.32 -22.85 16.21
CA LEU A 196 13.47 -23.48 15.59
C LEU A 196 14.79 -22.84 16.06
N MET A 197 14.84 -21.49 16.08
CA MET A 197 16.02 -20.75 16.53
C MET A 197 16.47 -21.18 17.94
N GLN A 198 15.52 -21.31 18.86
CA GLN A 198 15.79 -21.73 20.23
C GLN A 198 16.23 -23.20 20.32
N LYS A 199 15.53 -24.09 19.57
CA LYS A 199 15.80 -25.52 19.60
C LYS A 199 17.18 -25.89 19.00
N GLU A 200 17.50 -25.29 17.87
CA GLU A 200 18.72 -25.64 17.10
C GLU A 200 19.89 -24.65 17.37
N SER A 201 19.70 -23.65 18.25
CA SER A 201 20.69 -22.60 18.55
C SER A 201 21.23 -21.93 17.27
N LEU A 202 20.34 -21.54 16.35
CA LEU A 202 20.74 -20.95 15.09
C LEU A 202 21.58 -19.67 15.28
N PRO A 203 22.65 -19.48 14.48
CA PRO A 203 23.52 -18.31 14.55
C PRO A 203 22.86 -17.09 13.88
N VAL A 204 21.78 -16.58 14.49
CA VAL A 204 21.01 -15.43 13.95
C VAL A 204 21.91 -14.19 13.91
N SER A 205 21.90 -13.48 12.78
CA SER A 205 22.79 -12.35 12.48
C SER A 205 22.10 -11.01 12.25
N GLY A 206 20.78 -10.93 12.50
CA GLY A 206 20.03 -9.69 12.32
C GLY A 206 18.53 -9.86 12.50
N GLU A 207 17.78 -8.87 12.05
CA GLU A 207 16.35 -8.76 12.24
C GLU A 207 15.58 -9.69 11.26
N LEU A 208 14.43 -10.18 11.73
CA LEU A 208 13.48 -10.92 10.91
C LEU A 208 13.05 -10.09 9.70
N PHE A 209 12.92 -10.73 8.55
CA PHE A 209 12.45 -10.09 7.33
C PHE A 209 11.51 -10.98 6.53
N CYS A 210 10.67 -10.37 5.70
CA CYS A 210 9.88 -11.04 4.68
C CYS A 210 10.49 -10.79 3.30
N TYR A 211 10.78 -11.87 2.58
CA TYR A 211 11.34 -11.84 1.23
C TYR A 211 10.24 -12.14 0.21
N TYR A 212 9.79 -11.13 -0.50
CA TYR A 212 8.74 -11.24 -1.50
C TYR A 212 9.32 -11.68 -2.84
N LEU A 213 8.98 -12.90 -3.25
CA LEU A 213 9.49 -13.55 -4.46
C LEU A 213 8.73 -13.09 -5.71
N SER A 214 7.41 -13.08 -5.63
CA SER A 214 6.55 -12.70 -6.76
C SER A 214 5.18 -12.22 -6.30
N MET A 215 4.49 -11.55 -7.23
CA MET A 215 3.08 -11.16 -7.09
C MET A 215 2.34 -11.48 -8.38
N ASP A 216 1.24 -12.22 -8.27
CA ASP A 216 0.25 -12.29 -9.33
C ASP A 216 -0.67 -11.07 -9.27
N MET A 217 -0.47 -10.14 -10.18
CA MET A 217 -1.26 -8.90 -10.26
C MET A 217 -2.75 -9.13 -10.54
N LYS A 218 -3.15 -10.29 -11.13
CA LYS A 218 -4.56 -10.58 -11.42
C LYS A 218 -5.30 -11.03 -10.18
N LEU A 219 -4.64 -11.85 -9.38
CA LEU A 219 -5.20 -12.45 -8.17
C LEU A 219 -4.89 -11.62 -6.91
N GLY A 220 -3.94 -10.69 -6.97
CA GLY A 220 -3.43 -9.99 -5.79
C GLY A 220 -2.74 -10.94 -4.82
N HIS A 221 -2.12 -12.01 -5.35
CA HIS A 221 -1.56 -13.11 -4.60
C HIS A 221 -0.04 -13.04 -4.60
N PHE A 222 0.57 -13.15 -3.42
CA PHE A 222 2.00 -13.07 -3.20
C PHE A 222 2.59 -14.44 -2.91
N GLU A 223 3.82 -14.66 -3.39
CA GLU A 223 4.72 -15.72 -2.95
C GLU A 223 5.85 -15.07 -2.16
N PHE A 224 6.14 -15.58 -0.98
CA PHE A 224 7.12 -15.00 -0.08
C PHE A 224 7.79 -16.04 0.81
N VAL A 225 8.86 -15.63 1.49
CA VAL A 225 9.52 -16.39 2.55
C VAL A 225 9.64 -15.50 3.78
N THR A 226 9.15 -15.96 4.92
CA THR A 226 9.44 -15.33 6.21
C THR A 226 10.78 -15.85 6.69
N CYS A 227 11.74 -14.97 6.97
CA CYS A 227 13.16 -15.29 7.09
C CYS A 227 13.77 -14.80 8.39
N LEU A 228 14.63 -15.62 8.99
CA LEU A 228 15.64 -15.21 9.98
C LEU A 228 17.01 -15.21 9.31
N PRO A 229 17.77 -14.09 9.30
CA PRO A 229 19.13 -14.07 8.80
C PRO A 229 20.06 -14.85 9.72
N VAL A 230 20.99 -15.59 9.12
CA VAL A 230 22.01 -16.37 9.84
C VAL A 230 23.41 -16.00 9.32
N SER A 231 24.42 -16.06 10.19
CA SER A 231 25.78 -15.68 9.84
C SER A 231 26.53 -16.68 8.94
N GLU A 232 26.05 -17.91 8.89
CA GLU A 232 26.68 -18.99 8.15
C GLU A 232 25.65 -19.98 7.60
N MET A 233 26.09 -20.90 6.74
CA MET A 233 25.26 -21.98 6.23
C MET A 233 24.90 -22.96 7.34
N VAL A 234 23.62 -23.29 7.47
CA VAL A 234 23.09 -24.23 8.44
C VAL A 234 22.22 -25.29 7.75
N GLU A 235 22.23 -26.50 8.27
CA GLU A 235 21.25 -27.51 7.92
C GLU A 235 19.90 -27.17 8.59
N VAL A 236 18.81 -27.39 7.87
CA VAL A 236 17.47 -27.07 8.37
C VAL A 236 16.57 -28.31 8.30
N PRO A 237 15.67 -28.49 9.28
CA PRO A 237 14.75 -29.62 9.28
C PRO A 237 13.69 -29.49 8.16
N ASN A 238 13.00 -30.60 7.86
CA ASN A 238 11.93 -30.63 6.88
C ASN A 238 10.86 -29.56 7.14
N GLY A 239 10.46 -28.87 6.09
CA GLY A 239 9.49 -27.80 6.12
C GLY A 239 10.08 -26.39 6.33
N PHE A 240 11.38 -26.29 6.58
CA PHE A 240 12.14 -25.04 6.52
C PHE A 240 13.04 -25.03 5.27
N VAL A 241 13.45 -23.85 4.86
CA VAL A 241 14.37 -23.65 3.74
C VAL A 241 15.59 -22.86 4.22
N PHE A 242 16.77 -23.24 3.77
CA PHE A 242 17.95 -22.38 3.79
C PHE A 242 18.05 -21.69 2.42
N GLY A 243 18.36 -20.40 2.43
CA GLY A 243 18.52 -19.65 1.20
C GLY A 243 19.55 -18.54 1.33
N THR A 244 19.86 -17.93 0.19
CA THR A 244 20.82 -16.84 0.10
C THR A 244 20.29 -15.73 -0.77
N ILE A 245 20.39 -14.48 -0.31
CA ILE A 245 20.17 -13.29 -1.12
C ILE A 245 21.56 -12.73 -1.45
N PRO A 246 21.96 -12.69 -2.73
CA PRO A 246 23.28 -12.19 -3.12
C PRO A 246 23.41 -10.69 -2.83
N ALA A 247 24.65 -10.26 -2.58
CA ALA A 247 24.96 -8.83 -2.45
C ALA A 247 24.52 -8.06 -3.69
N CYS A 248 23.88 -6.92 -3.48
CA CYS A 248 23.38 -6.08 -4.57
C CYS A 248 23.08 -4.65 -4.12
N GLU A 249 22.94 -3.76 -5.09
CA GLU A 249 22.44 -2.41 -4.86
C GLU A 249 20.92 -2.44 -4.65
N THR A 250 20.45 -1.65 -3.70
CA THR A 250 19.05 -1.56 -3.33
C THR A 250 18.58 -0.11 -3.27
N PHE A 251 17.27 0.08 -3.25
CA PHE A 251 16.63 1.35 -2.93
C PHE A 251 15.71 1.14 -1.73
N VAL A 252 15.85 1.95 -0.71
CA VAL A 252 15.26 1.71 0.62
C VAL A 252 14.34 2.84 1.03
N ILE A 253 13.15 2.47 1.50
CA ILE A 253 12.19 3.35 2.17
C ILE A 253 12.01 2.84 3.59
N GLU A 254 12.14 3.71 4.58
CA GLU A 254 11.73 3.39 5.94
C GLU A 254 10.26 3.79 6.18
N HIS A 255 9.52 2.89 6.76
CA HIS A 255 8.18 3.11 7.30
C HIS A 255 8.24 3.10 8.82
N LYS A 256 7.68 4.13 9.45
CA LYS A 256 7.44 4.15 10.91
C LYS A 256 5.95 4.19 11.17
N GLY A 257 5.42 3.18 11.87
CA GLY A 257 4.00 3.06 12.17
C GLY A 257 3.44 1.64 12.05
N ASP A 258 2.11 1.54 12.00
CA ASP A 258 1.40 0.27 11.98
C ASP A 258 1.62 -0.48 10.65
N TYR A 259 1.90 -1.77 10.73
CA TYR A 259 2.13 -2.65 9.56
C TYR A 259 1.00 -2.67 8.54
N GLN A 260 -0.25 -2.37 8.95
CA GLN A 260 -1.36 -2.26 8.01
C GLN A 260 -1.15 -1.19 6.92
N PHE A 261 -0.24 -0.23 7.15
CA PHE A 261 0.10 0.86 6.24
C PHE A 261 1.41 0.66 5.47
N LEU A 262 2.09 -0.50 5.59
CA LEU A 262 3.35 -0.79 4.87
C LEU A 262 3.22 -0.62 3.35
N GLY A 263 2.04 -0.84 2.80
CA GLY A 263 1.76 -0.57 1.39
C GLY A 263 2.06 0.87 0.94
N ASN A 264 2.07 1.85 1.87
CA ASN A 264 2.47 3.22 1.57
C ASN A 264 3.97 3.31 1.25
N ALA A 265 4.82 2.59 2.00
CA ALA A 265 6.27 2.55 1.75
C ALA A 265 6.60 1.84 0.43
N TRP A 266 5.93 0.73 0.12
CA TRP A 266 6.05 0.06 -1.18
C TRP A 266 5.67 0.99 -2.32
N SER A 267 4.54 1.68 -2.20
CA SER A 267 4.05 2.62 -3.21
C SER A 267 5.02 3.80 -3.38
N LEU A 268 5.54 4.38 -2.29
CA LEU A 268 6.53 5.44 -2.35
C LEU A 268 7.82 4.99 -3.04
N GLY A 269 8.36 3.83 -2.65
CA GLY A 269 9.58 3.27 -3.23
C GLY A 269 9.45 3.05 -4.73
N MET A 270 8.36 2.46 -5.18
CA MET A 270 8.09 2.25 -6.62
C MET A 270 7.90 3.56 -7.39
N ASN A 271 7.31 4.58 -6.79
CA ASN A 271 7.15 5.89 -7.41
C ASN A 271 8.48 6.63 -7.51
N LEU A 272 9.27 6.68 -6.43
CA LEU A 272 10.59 7.32 -6.41
C LEU A 272 11.58 6.67 -7.37
N THR A 273 11.64 5.33 -7.39
CA THR A 273 12.52 4.62 -8.33
C THR A 273 12.16 4.93 -9.79
N ARG A 274 10.86 5.00 -10.11
CA ARG A 274 10.39 5.38 -11.45
C ARG A 274 10.75 6.84 -11.78
N GLN A 275 10.51 7.77 -10.85
CA GLN A 275 10.81 9.19 -11.02
C GLN A 275 12.30 9.43 -11.24
N ASN A 276 13.15 8.71 -10.51
CA ASN A 276 14.62 8.86 -10.58
C ASN A 276 15.27 7.96 -11.65
N GLY A 277 14.49 7.27 -12.50
CA GLY A 277 15.00 6.38 -13.54
C GLY A 277 15.73 5.15 -13.01
N ILE A 278 15.53 4.79 -11.73
CA ILE A 278 16.15 3.62 -11.11
C ILE A 278 15.37 2.37 -11.52
N LYS A 279 16.07 1.45 -12.17
CA LYS A 279 15.48 0.17 -12.58
C LYS A 279 15.53 -0.83 -11.43
N VAL A 280 14.36 -1.28 -10.96
CA VAL A 280 14.25 -2.32 -9.94
C VAL A 280 13.83 -3.65 -10.54
N LYS A 281 14.16 -4.75 -9.85
CA LYS A 281 13.75 -6.11 -10.23
C LYS A 281 12.24 -6.24 -10.02
N SER A 282 11.60 -7.04 -10.86
CA SER A 282 10.19 -7.44 -10.72
C SER A 282 10.05 -8.82 -10.06
N LYS A 283 11.13 -9.59 -10.05
CA LYS A 283 11.27 -10.89 -9.37
C LYS A 283 12.74 -11.08 -8.99
N PRO A 284 13.04 -11.22 -7.71
CA PRO A 284 12.15 -11.00 -6.56
C PRO A 284 11.73 -9.53 -6.45
N LEU A 285 10.60 -9.28 -5.76
CA LEU A 285 10.06 -7.92 -5.59
C LEU A 285 10.90 -7.08 -4.62
N GLY A 286 11.27 -7.66 -3.47
CA GLY A 286 12.00 -6.95 -2.42
C GLY A 286 11.86 -7.60 -1.06
N ILE A 287 12.23 -6.84 -0.04
CA ILE A 287 12.24 -7.28 1.36
C ILE A 287 11.47 -6.27 2.21
N GLU A 288 10.73 -6.75 3.21
CA GLU A 288 10.34 -5.98 4.39
C GLU A 288 11.22 -6.45 5.55
N ARG A 289 12.09 -5.58 6.07
CA ARG A 289 12.93 -5.85 7.24
C ARG A 289 12.34 -5.15 8.46
N TYR A 290 12.03 -5.92 9.51
CA TYR A 290 11.35 -5.44 10.71
C TYR A 290 12.40 -5.06 11.76
N LEU A 291 12.66 -3.75 11.93
CA LEU A 291 13.78 -3.23 12.72
C LEU A 291 13.57 -3.29 14.24
N ASN A 292 12.37 -3.60 14.69
CA ASN A 292 12.05 -3.74 16.10
C ASN A 292 10.95 -4.77 16.35
N ASN A 293 10.87 -5.25 17.60
CA ASN A 293 9.95 -6.30 17.98
C ASN A 293 8.53 -5.73 18.20
N PRO A 294 7.51 -6.18 17.46
CA PRO A 294 6.14 -5.70 17.60
C PRO A 294 5.47 -6.10 18.92
N ASN A 295 6.04 -7.06 19.68
CA ASN A 295 5.53 -7.42 21.00
C ASN A 295 6.01 -6.45 22.10
N GLU A 296 7.05 -5.66 21.83
CA GLU A 296 7.69 -4.75 22.78
C GLU A 296 7.53 -3.28 22.37
N THR A 297 7.19 -3.03 21.10
CA THR A 297 7.12 -1.69 20.53
C THR A 297 5.66 -1.33 20.22
N PRO A 298 5.14 -0.20 20.72
CA PRO A 298 3.82 0.29 20.32
C PRO A 298 3.75 0.51 18.80
N LYS A 299 2.56 0.35 18.22
CA LYS A 299 2.34 0.48 16.77
C LYS A 299 2.92 1.74 16.15
N ALA A 300 2.83 2.89 16.84
CA ALA A 300 3.40 4.16 16.38
C ALA A 300 4.93 4.18 16.31
N GLY A 301 5.59 3.28 17.03
CA GLY A 301 7.05 3.15 17.11
C GLY A 301 7.62 2.04 16.24
N LEU A 302 6.78 1.22 15.58
CA LEU A 302 7.26 0.14 14.71
C LEU A 302 8.03 0.75 13.53
N ARG A 303 9.17 0.14 13.19
CA ARG A 303 10.02 0.56 12.10
C ARG A 303 10.26 -0.61 11.15
N THR A 304 10.06 -0.37 9.87
CA THR A 304 10.25 -1.37 8.82
C THR A 304 10.95 -0.74 7.63
N GLU A 305 11.97 -1.37 7.12
CA GLU A 305 12.56 -1.01 5.83
C GLU A 305 11.89 -1.82 4.71
N VAL A 306 11.40 -1.12 3.71
CA VAL A 306 11.03 -1.70 2.42
C VAL A 306 12.21 -1.53 1.48
N ILE A 307 12.77 -2.64 1.04
CA ILE A 307 14.04 -2.72 0.29
C ILE A 307 13.75 -3.26 -1.11
N LEU A 308 13.94 -2.44 -2.13
CA LEU A 308 13.77 -2.77 -3.54
C LEU A 308 15.13 -3.11 -4.16
N PHE A 309 15.24 -4.25 -4.84
CA PHE A 309 16.47 -4.67 -5.50
C PHE A 309 16.64 -3.94 -6.84
N LYS A 310 17.78 -3.28 -7.02
CA LYS A 310 18.15 -2.66 -8.32
C LYS A 310 18.54 -3.74 -9.33
N LYS A 311 18.32 -3.45 -10.62
CA LYS A 311 18.77 -4.30 -11.74
C LYS A 311 20.23 -4.05 -12.06
#